data_8475a4020ca0a010d224540768b28932
#
_entry.id   8475a4020ca0a010d224540768b28932
#
_cell.length_a   1.000
_cell.length_b   1.000
_cell.length_c   1.000
_cell.angle_alpha   90.00
_cell.angle_beta   90.00
_cell.angle_gamma   90.00
#
_symmetry.space_group_name_H-M   'P 1'
#
loop_
_entity.id
_entity.type
_entity.pdbx_description
1 polymer ?
#
loop_
_entity_poly.entity_id
_entity_poly.type
_entity_poly.pdbx_seq_one_letter_code
_entity_poly.pdbx_strand_id
1 'polypeptide(L)'
;MNIAIFDTETTSLDKPFCYNIGYLILDTENCDILTKRDYVVEQVWHNPMLFSTAYYADKRDIYVKRMRAKTVKMEKYGYICQQMIRDFKQFDVVGAYAYNSGFDERVFNFNCDWFKCNNPFDNIPIFDIRGYAHQFIVNDNFKRFCDTHEYYTDNGNYSTTAETLYRFITNNIDFKEEHTALCDSISETEILLDSISQGAEYNTNYTVLKSIPRRVKKTLTVKDAEKNIIAEFECYGYTVYKSRDNIQLK
;
A
#
# COMPACT_ATOMS: atom_id res chain seq x y z
N MET A 1 -3.98 9.76 -21.97
CA MET A 1 -2.64 9.18 -21.65
C MET A 1 -2.87 7.93 -20.81
N ASN A 2 -2.20 6.80 -21.14
CA ASN A 2 -2.49 5.54 -20.46
C ASN A 2 -1.43 5.20 -19.41
N ILE A 3 -1.89 4.80 -18.23
CA ILE A 3 -1.05 4.40 -17.10
C ILE A 3 -1.47 3.01 -16.60
N ALA A 4 -0.54 2.28 -15.99
CA ALA A 4 -0.84 1.03 -15.29
C ALA A 4 -0.93 1.28 -13.78
N ILE A 5 -1.92 0.70 -13.12
CA ILE A 5 -1.98 0.60 -11.67
C ILE A 5 -1.85 -0.87 -11.30
N PHE A 6 -1.01 -1.22 -10.35
CA PHE A 6 -0.69 -2.60 -10.02
C PHE A 6 -0.43 -2.79 -8.53
N ASP A 7 -0.69 -4.00 -8.06
CA ASP A 7 -0.38 -4.45 -6.71
C ASP A 7 0.06 -5.90 -6.69
N THR A 8 0.76 -6.33 -5.64
CA THR A 8 1.26 -7.69 -5.47
C THR A 8 1.01 -8.23 -4.07
N GLU A 9 0.57 -9.49 -4.01
CA GLU A 9 0.49 -10.23 -2.76
C GLU A 9 1.64 -11.23 -2.63
N THR A 10 2.29 -11.27 -1.48
CA THR A 10 3.51 -12.02 -1.25
C THR A 10 3.48 -12.96 -0.06
N THR A 11 4.36 -13.95 -0.06
CA THR A 11 4.46 -14.91 1.03
C THR A 11 5.15 -14.33 2.27
N SER A 12 6.03 -13.34 2.11
CA SER A 12 6.75 -12.70 3.22
C SER A 12 7.36 -11.37 2.79
N LEU A 13 7.78 -10.55 3.76
CA LEU A 13 8.45 -9.28 3.49
C LEU A 13 9.94 -9.44 3.17
N ASP A 14 10.59 -10.49 3.66
CA ASP A 14 12.03 -10.73 3.51
C ASP A 14 12.35 -11.40 2.16
N LYS A 15 11.70 -12.52 1.88
CA LYS A 15 11.78 -13.22 0.59
C LYS A 15 10.40 -13.18 -0.08
N PRO A 16 10.08 -12.09 -0.77
CA PRO A 16 8.72 -11.81 -1.19
C PRO A 16 8.34 -12.60 -2.45
N PHE A 17 8.17 -13.92 -2.31
CA PHE A 17 7.61 -14.73 -3.38
C PHE A 17 6.18 -14.28 -3.66
N CYS A 18 5.96 -13.76 -4.85
CA CYS A 18 4.67 -13.26 -5.28
C CYS A 18 3.71 -14.39 -5.61
N TYR A 19 2.54 -14.43 -4.96
CA TYR A 19 1.52 -15.42 -5.25
C TYR A 19 0.29 -14.86 -5.98
N ASN A 20 0.09 -13.54 -5.95
CA ASN A 20 -0.97 -12.88 -6.72
C ASN A 20 -0.45 -11.56 -7.30
N ILE A 21 -0.80 -11.30 -8.55
CA ILE A 21 -0.51 -10.05 -9.26
C ILE A 21 -1.80 -9.54 -9.85
N GLY A 22 -2.18 -8.32 -9.47
CA GLY A 22 -3.29 -7.58 -10.04
C GLY A 22 -2.80 -6.33 -10.76
N TYR A 23 -3.37 -6.02 -11.91
CA TYR A 23 -3.14 -4.74 -12.54
C TYR A 23 -4.29 -4.32 -13.44
N LEU A 24 -4.40 -3.03 -13.64
CA LEU A 24 -5.28 -2.45 -14.63
C LEU A 24 -4.54 -1.38 -15.45
N ILE A 25 -5.05 -1.10 -16.63
CA ILE A 25 -4.59 0.01 -17.48
C ILE A 25 -5.72 1.00 -17.58
N LEU A 26 -5.41 2.25 -17.24
CA LEU A 26 -6.34 3.37 -17.18
C LEU A 26 -6.01 4.39 -18.26
N ASP A 27 -7.01 4.83 -19.00
CA ASP A 27 -6.95 6.08 -19.76
C ASP A 27 -7.27 7.25 -18.82
N THR A 28 -6.27 8.09 -18.56
CA THR A 28 -6.41 9.22 -17.62
C THR A 28 -7.23 10.37 -18.16
N GLU A 29 -7.51 10.42 -19.47
CA GLU A 29 -8.32 11.50 -20.09
C GLU A 29 -9.81 11.26 -19.87
N ASN A 30 -10.24 10.01 -20.02
CA ASN A 30 -11.63 9.61 -19.88
C ASN A 30 -11.93 8.92 -18.54
N CYS A 31 -10.90 8.58 -17.77
CA CYS A 31 -10.98 7.74 -16.57
C CYS A 31 -11.52 6.33 -16.86
N ASP A 32 -11.31 5.82 -18.08
CA ASP A 32 -11.79 4.51 -18.50
C ASP A 32 -10.74 3.41 -18.22
N ILE A 33 -11.19 2.30 -17.64
CA ILE A 33 -10.35 1.11 -17.50
C ILE A 33 -10.32 0.36 -18.84
N LEU A 34 -9.18 0.40 -19.53
CA LEU A 34 -8.97 -0.24 -20.85
C LEU A 34 -8.82 -1.75 -20.73
N THR A 35 -8.17 -2.22 -19.69
CA THR A 35 -8.04 -3.65 -19.35
C THR A 35 -7.74 -3.83 -17.89
N LYS A 36 -8.09 -5.01 -17.36
CA LYS A 36 -7.70 -5.44 -16.01
C LYS A 36 -7.35 -6.91 -16.02
N ARG A 37 -6.38 -7.28 -15.19
CA ARG A 37 -5.87 -8.65 -15.06
C ARG A 37 -5.69 -9.01 -13.61
N ASP A 38 -5.99 -10.26 -13.29
CA ASP A 38 -5.76 -10.84 -11.97
C ASP A 38 -5.17 -12.25 -12.14
N TYR A 39 -3.98 -12.46 -11.60
CA TYR A 39 -3.23 -13.69 -11.76
C TYR A 39 -2.77 -14.28 -10.43
N VAL A 40 -2.99 -15.58 -10.28
CA VAL A 40 -2.32 -16.39 -9.28
C VAL A 40 -1.06 -16.99 -9.90
N VAL A 41 0.07 -16.88 -9.20
CA VAL A 41 1.37 -17.40 -9.63
C VAL A 41 1.46 -18.89 -9.36
N GLU A 42 1.43 -19.71 -10.41
CA GLU A 42 1.38 -21.17 -10.36
C GLU A 42 2.49 -21.78 -9.48
N GLN A 43 3.75 -21.33 -9.66
CA GLN A 43 4.91 -21.90 -8.97
C GLN A 43 4.86 -21.68 -7.46
N VAL A 44 4.30 -20.57 -7.00
CA VAL A 44 4.16 -20.25 -5.57
C VAL A 44 2.92 -20.92 -5.01
N TRP A 45 1.83 -20.89 -5.74
CA TRP A 45 0.54 -21.48 -5.34
C TRP A 45 0.61 -22.98 -5.10
N HIS A 46 1.34 -23.71 -5.96
CA HIS A 46 1.53 -25.15 -5.84
C HIS A 46 2.65 -25.56 -4.90
N ASN A 47 3.34 -24.60 -4.28
CA ASN A 47 4.32 -24.86 -3.25
C ASN A 47 3.73 -24.64 -1.85
N PRO A 48 3.24 -25.68 -1.14
CA PRO A 48 2.58 -25.52 0.14
C PRO A 48 3.50 -24.90 1.21
N MET A 49 4.80 -25.14 1.13
CA MET A 49 5.77 -24.60 2.09
C MET A 49 5.93 -23.09 1.93
N LEU A 50 5.90 -22.58 0.70
CA LEU A 50 5.94 -21.13 0.44
C LEU A 50 4.61 -20.50 0.79
N PHE A 51 3.51 -21.05 0.29
CA PHE A 51 2.19 -20.44 0.48
C PHE A 51 1.73 -20.42 1.95
N SER A 52 2.08 -21.42 2.74
CA SER A 52 1.71 -21.48 4.16
C SER A 52 2.37 -20.38 5.01
N THR A 53 3.42 -19.73 4.51
CA THR A 53 4.08 -18.60 5.17
C THR A 53 3.46 -17.26 4.80
N ALA A 54 2.52 -17.22 3.84
CA ALA A 54 1.86 -15.99 3.44
C ALA A 54 1.03 -15.40 4.59
N TYR A 55 1.14 -14.09 4.78
CA TYR A 55 0.38 -13.38 5.82
C TYR A 55 -1.14 -13.58 5.64
N TYR A 56 -1.59 -13.61 4.38
CA TYR A 56 -3.00 -13.83 4.01
C TYR A 56 -3.25 -15.26 3.49
N ALA A 57 -2.57 -16.27 4.03
CA ALA A 57 -2.77 -17.66 3.64
C ALA A 57 -4.23 -18.16 3.84
N ASP A 58 -4.94 -17.59 4.80
CA ASP A 58 -6.37 -17.84 5.09
C ASP A 58 -7.29 -17.42 3.91
N LYS A 59 -6.84 -16.51 3.05
CA LYS A 59 -7.60 -16.08 1.86
C LYS A 59 -7.54 -17.06 0.67
N ARG A 60 -6.83 -18.18 0.82
CA ARG A 60 -6.71 -19.19 -0.23
C ARG A 60 -8.06 -19.58 -0.85
N ASP A 61 -9.11 -19.69 -0.05
CA ASP A 61 -10.44 -20.08 -0.51
C ASP A 61 -11.09 -19.03 -1.43
N ILE A 62 -10.75 -17.76 -1.26
CA ILE A 62 -11.22 -16.68 -2.15
C ILE A 62 -10.64 -16.90 -3.55
N TYR A 63 -9.34 -17.14 -3.66
CA TYR A 63 -8.69 -17.43 -4.94
C TYR A 63 -9.21 -18.69 -5.61
N VAL A 64 -9.47 -19.76 -4.83
CA VAL A 64 -10.07 -20.99 -5.37
C VAL A 64 -11.45 -20.70 -5.97
N LYS A 65 -12.29 -19.95 -5.28
CA LYS A 65 -13.62 -19.54 -5.79
C LYS A 65 -13.50 -18.70 -7.06
N ARG A 66 -12.60 -17.72 -7.08
CA ARG A 66 -12.35 -16.83 -8.23
C ARG A 66 -11.79 -17.57 -9.44
N MET A 67 -10.87 -18.52 -9.25
CA MET A 67 -10.37 -19.36 -10.32
C MET A 67 -11.48 -20.24 -10.93
N ARG A 68 -12.35 -20.82 -10.08
CA ARG A 68 -13.54 -21.56 -10.56
C ARG A 68 -14.51 -20.67 -11.33
N ALA A 69 -14.69 -19.43 -10.90
CA ALA A 69 -15.51 -18.43 -11.60
C ALA A 69 -14.79 -17.82 -12.82
N LYS A 70 -13.53 -18.18 -13.10
CA LYS A 70 -12.70 -17.66 -14.19
C LYS A 70 -12.46 -16.15 -14.13
N THR A 71 -12.56 -15.56 -12.95
CA THR A 71 -12.26 -14.14 -12.72
C THR A 71 -10.78 -13.92 -12.38
N VAL A 72 -10.08 -14.95 -11.90
CA VAL A 72 -8.64 -14.99 -11.67
C VAL A 72 -8.05 -16.14 -12.51
N LYS A 73 -6.91 -15.92 -13.14
CA LYS A 73 -6.20 -16.95 -13.92
C LYS A 73 -4.96 -17.41 -13.15
N MET A 74 -4.67 -18.70 -13.20
CA MET A 74 -3.41 -19.24 -12.70
C MET A 74 -2.43 -19.37 -13.86
N GLU A 75 -1.26 -18.75 -13.73
CA GLU A 75 -0.24 -18.74 -14.78
C GLU A 75 1.17 -18.74 -14.16
N LYS A 76 2.16 -19.13 -14.97
CA LYS A 76 3.56 -19.05 -14.59
C LYS A 76 4.01 -17.59 -14.52
N TYR A 77 4.85 -17.24 -13.54
CA TYR A 77 5.32 -15.88 -13.31
C TYR A 77 5.87 -15.21 -14.60
N GLY A 78 6.76 -15.89 -15.33
CA GLY A 78 7.31 -15.36 -16.58
C GLY A 78 6.27 -15.14 -17.67
N TYR A 79 5.18 -15.93 -17.72
CA TYR A 79 4.07 -15.68 -18.63
C TYR A 79 3.30 -14.41 -18.26
N ILE A 80 3.09 -14.19 -16.94
CA ILE A 80 2.42 -12.99 -16.41
C ILE A 80 3.24 -11.75 -16.79
N CYS A 81 4.55 -11.75 -16.53
CA CYS A 81 5.43 -10.64 -16.93
C CYS A 81 5.38 -10.37 -18.45
N GLN A 82 5.41 -11.41 -19.28
CA GLN A 82 5.29 -11.25 -20.73
C GLN A 82 3.92 -10.68 -21.13
N GLN A 83 2.84 -11.04 -20.42
CA GLN A 83 1.51 -10.49 -20.68
C GLN A 83 1.47 -8.99 -20.30
N MET A 84 2.05 -8.61 -19.15
CA MET A 84 2.17 -7.21 -18.76
C MET A 84 2.93 -6.39 -19.82
N ILE A 85 4.09 -6.90 -20.28
CA ILE A 85 4.88 -6.23 -21.34
C ILE A 85 4.04 -6.06 -22.62
N ARG A 86 3.26 -7.08 -23.03
CA ARG A 86 2.38 -6.99 -24.21
C ARG A 86 1.28 -5.95 -24.01
N ASP A 87 0.60 -5.99 -22.87
CA ASP A 87 -0.49 -5.07 -22.57
C ASP A 87 0.04 -3.63 -22.49
N PHE A 88 1.20 -3.40 -21.82
CA PHE A 88 1.83 -2.09 -21.72
C PHE A 88 2.20 -1.53 -23.10
N LYS A 89 2.72 -2.36 -23.98
CA LYS A 89 3.02 -1.97 -25.35
C LYS A 89 1.75 -1.73 -26.17
N GLN A 90 0.73 -2.58 -26.04
CA GLN A 90 -0.52 -2.49 -26.79
C GLN A 90 -1.30 -1.20 -26.49
N PHE A 91 -1.24 -0.77 -25.22
CA PHE A 91 -1.98 0.39 -24.75
C PHE A 91 -1.09 1.63 -24.58
N ASP A 92 0.14 1.62 -25.09
CA ASP A 92 1.09 2.75 -24.98
C ASP A 92 1.20 3.29 -23.57
N VAL A 93 1.39 2.40 -22.58
CA VAL A 93 1.52 2.76 -21.15
C VAL A 93 2.81 3.56 -20.93
N VAL A 94 2.67 4.74 -20.33
CA VAL A 94 3.78 5.69 -20.10
C VAL A 94 4.31 5.71 -18.68
N GLY A 95 3.60 5.09 -17.74
CA GLY A 95 4.00 5.01 -16.33
C GLY A 95 3.20 3.96 -15.57
N ALA A 96 3.78 3.43 -14.51
CA ALA A 96 3.14 2.47 -13.62
C ALA A 96 3.04 3.04 -12.21
N TYR A 97 1.96 2.71 -11.50
CA TYR A 97 1.62 3.29 -10.21
C TYR A 97 1.21 2.20 -9.22
N ALA A 98 1.65 2.32 -7.98
CA ALA A 98 1.24 1.47 -6.87
C ALA A 98 1.28 2.26 -5.57
N TYR A 99 0.51 1.87 -4.57
CA TYR A 99 0.59 2.48 -3.25
C TYR A 99 1.75 1.88 -2.45
N ASN A 100 2.72 2.69 -2.04
CA ASN A 100 3.99 2.23 -1.47
C ASN A 100 4.83 1.42 -2.47
N SER A 101 4.88 1.88 -3.71
CA SER A 101 5.44 1.21 -4.90
C SER A 101 6.84 0.62 -4.72
N GLY A 102 7.65 1.15 -3.82
CA GLY A 102 8.98 0.60 -3.54
C GLY A 102 8.96 -0.82 -2.97
N PHE A 103 7.83 -1.27 -2.41
CA PHE A 103 7.65 -2.67 -2.03
C PHE A 103 7.44 -3.54 -3.28
N ASP A 104 6.50 -3.18 -4.12
CA ASP A 104 6.12 -3.94 -5.32
C ASP A 104 7.26 -3.98 -6.33
N GLU A 105 7.98 -2.89 -6.52
CA GLU A 105 9.21 -2.85 -7.33
C GLU A 105 10.23 -3.90 -6.85
N ARG A 106 10.46 -3.96 -5.54
CA ARG A 106 11.34 -4.99 -4.95
C ARG A 106 10.80 -6.41 -5.17
N VAL A 107 9.48 -6.60 -5.08
CA VAL A 107 8.82 -7.88 -5.36
C VAL A 107 9.08 -8.31 -6.81
N PHE A 108 8.86 -7.42 -7.77
CA PHE A 108 9.10 -7.73 -9.19
C PHE A 108 10.59 -8.03 -9.45
N ASN A 109 11.51 -7.22 -8.94
CA ASN A 109 12.94 -7.45 -9.10
C ASN A 109 13.35 -8.82 -8.54
N PHE A 110 12.93 -9.15 -7.32
CA PHE A 110 13.23 -10.44 -6.69
C PHE A 110 12.67 -11.62 -7.48
N ASN A 111 11.41 -11.57 -7.91
CA ASN A 111 10.77 -12.69 -8.60
C ASN A 111 11.25 -12.83 -10.06
N CYS A 112 11.52 -11.74 -10.76
CA CYS A 112 12.11 -11.78 -12.11
C CYS A 112 13.49 -12.41 -12.08
N ASP A 113 14.34 -12.07 -11.10
CA ASP A 113 15.63 -12.69 -10.89
C ASP A 113 15.51 -14.18 -10.54
N TRP A 114 14.56 -14.53 -9.68
CA TRP A 114 14.35 -15.92 -9.26
C TRP A 114 13.85 -16.80 -10.41
N PHE A 115 12.83 -16.34 -11.13
CA PHE A 115 12.19 -17.10 -12.22
C PHE A 115 12.86 -16.89 -13.60
N LYS A 116 13.94 -16.08 -13.66
CA LYS A 116 14.73 -15.80 -14.87
C LYS A 116 13.85 -15.29 -16.02
N CYS A 117 13.12 -14.24 -15.78
CA CYS A 117 12.28 -13.58 -16.78
C CYS A 117 12.52 -12.05 -16.77
N ASN A 118 12.08 -11.38 -17.85
CA ASN A 118 12.21 -9.93 -17.99
C ASN A 118 11.24 -9.24 -17.02
N ASN A 119 11.71 -8.15 -16.41
CA ASN A 119 10.88 -7.32 -15.58
C ASN A 119 9.98 -6.42 -16.47
N PRO A 120 8.65 -6.41 -16.31
CA PRO A 120 7.75 -5.60 -17.12
C PRO A 120 7.99 -4.08 -16.97
N PHE A 121 8.69 -3.66 -15.94
CA PHE A 121 8.94 -2.25 -15.64
C PHE A 121 10.33 -1.75 -16.05
N ASP A 122 11.17 -2.56 -16.72
CA ASP A 122 12.54 -2.16 -17.11
C ASP A 122 12.59 -0.84 -17.90
N ASN A 123 11.54 -0.52 -18.65
CA ASN A 123 11.47 0.69 -19.49
C ASN A 123 10.29 1.60 -19.17
N ILE A 124 9.66 1.41 -18.02
CA ILE A 124 8.48 2.18 -17.59
C ILE A 124 8.74 2.73 -16.19
N PRO A 125 8.66 4.05 -15.98
CA PRO A 125 8.85 4.63 -14.66
C PRO A 125 7.74 4.19 -13.71
N ILE A 126 8.13 3.89 -12.46
CA ILE A 126 7.20 3.54 -11.38
C ILE A 126 7.05 4.75 -10.47
N PHE A 127 5.80 5.09 -10.13
CA PHE A 127 5.44 6.18 -9.24
C PHE A 127 4.67 5.64 -8.03
N ASP A 128 4.94 6.22 -6.87
CA ASP A 128 4.19 5.88 -5.66
C ASP A 128 2.94 6.78 -5.56
N ILE A 129 1.76 6.17 -5.48
CA ILE A 129 0.48 6.88 -5.33
C ILE A 129 0.49 7.77 -4.08
N ARG A 130 1.24 7.39 -3.03
CA ARG A 130 1.42 8.23 -1.84
C ARG A 130 2.04 9.60 -2.16
N GLY A 131 2.84 9.70 -3.22
CA GLY A 131 3.40 10.97 -3.66
C GLY A 131 2.32 11.97 -4.09
N TYR A 132 1.24 11.51 -4.70
CA TYR A 132 0.07 12.33 -5.02
C TYR A 132 -0.86 12.50 -3.81
N ALA A 133 -1.09 11.43 -3.06
CA ALA A 133 -1.96 11.45 -1.90
C ALA A 133 -1.40 12.24 -0.69
N HIS A 134 -0.15 12.67 -0.77
CA HIS A 134 0.54 13.39 0.29
C HIS A 134 -0.23 14.62 0.80
N GLN A 135 -0.90 15.37 -0.09
CA GLN A 135 -1.70 16.53 0.29
C GLN A 135 -2.83 16.20 1.28
N PHE A 136 -3.43 15.01 1.17
CA PHE A 136 -4.44 14.55 2.14
C PHE A 136 -3.78 14.18 3.46
N ILE A 137 -2.73 13.37 3.38
CA ILE A 137 -2.04 12.80 4.54
C ILE A 137 -1.55 13.89 5.51
N VAL A 138 -1.07 15.03 4.99
CA VAL A 138 -0.61 16.15 5.83
C VAL A 138 -1.73 17.06 6.32
N ASN A 139 -2.95 16.92 5.79
CA ASN A 139 -4.08 17.80 6.06
C ASN A 139 -4.66 17.54 7.47
N ASP A 140 -5.07 18.62 8.13
CA ASP A 140 -5.69 18.53 9.47
C ASP A 140 -7.08 17.86 9.43
N ASN A 141 -7.76 17.84 8.28
CA ASN A 141 -9.00 17.10 8.12
C ASN A 141 -8.76 15.58 8.17
N PHE A 142 -7.70 15.10 7.50
CA PHE A 142 -7.31 13.69 7.57
C PHE A 142 -6.91 13.28 8.99
N LYS A 143 -6.13 14.12 9.67
CA LYS A 143 -5.75 13.86 11.07
C LYS A 143 -6.98 13.80 11.98
N ARG A 144 -7.92 14.74 11.84
CA ARG A 144 -9.20 14.72 12.59
C ARG A 144 -10.02 13.47 12.27
N PHE A 145 -10.07 13.05 11.01
CA PHE A 145 -10.72 11.80 10.62
C PHE A 145 -10.08 10.60 11.31
N CYS A 146 -8.75 10.50 11.30
CA CYS A 146 -8.04 9.43 12.01
C CYS A 146 -8.27 9.50 13.54
N ASP A 147 -8.29 10.70 14.13
CA ASP A 147 -8.58 10.86 15.56
C ASP A 147 -10.01 10.44 15.91
N THR A 148 -10.98 10.73 15.05
CA THR A 148 -12.40 10.39 15.26
C THR A 148 -12.65 8.88 15.20
N HIS A 149 -11.92 8.18 14.32
CA HIS A 149 -12.13 6.75 14.04
C HIS A 149 -11.01 5.87 14.62
N GLU A 150 -10.08 6.44 15.38
CA GLU A 150 -8.96 5.74 16.02
C GLU A 150 -8.04 5.01 15.03
N TYR A 151 -7.85 5.56 13.81
CA TYR A 151 -6.97 4.99 12.81
C TYR A 151 -5.51 5.33 13.08
N TYR A 152 -4.87 4.46 13.87
CA TYR A 152 -3.48 4.61 14.29
C TYR A 152 -2.67 3.34 14.00
N THR A 153 -1.37 3.53 13.80
CA THR A 153 -0.41 2.43 13.79
C THR A 153 -0.15 1.93 15.22
N ASP A 154 0.44 0.74 15.36
CA ASP A 154 0.85 0.18 16.66
C ASP A 154 1.75 1.13 17.46
N ASN A 155 2.50 1.99 16.78
CA ASN A 155 3.33 3.02 17.39
C ASN A 155 2.56 4.31 17.76
N GLY A 156 1.25 4.34 17.56
CA GLY A 156 0.38 5.47 17.87
C GLY A 156 0.50 6.66 16.91
N ASN A 157 1.07 6.47 15.72
CA ASN A 157 1.05 7.47 14.65
C ASN A 157 -0.24 7.36 13.85
N TYR A 158 -0.58 8.39 13.06
CA TYR A 158 -1.69 8.31 12.14
C TYR A 158 -1.46 7.20 11.12
N SER A 159 -2.47 6.37 10.88
CA SER A 159 -2.43 5.36 9.83
C SER A 159 -2.49 6.05 8.46
N THR A 160 -1.52 5.76 7.60
CA THR A 160 -1.44 6.28 6.24
C THR A 160 -1.48 5.14 5.22
N THR A 161 -2.18 4.04 5.55
CA THR A 161 -2.41 2.92 4.61
C THR A 161 -3.38 3.34 3.52
N ALA A 162 -3.37 2.63 2.40
CA ALA A 162 -4.32 2.85 1.32
C ALA A 162 -5.76 2.71 1.83
N GLU A 163 -6.05 1.70 2.66
CA GLU A 163 -7.37 1.50 3.27
C GLU A 163 -7.84 2.72 4.08
N THR A 164 -6.97 3.28 4.93
CA THR A 164 -7.33 4.44 5.75
C THR A 164 -7.61 5.67 4.88
N LEU A 165 -6.77 5.87 3.86
CA LEU A 165 -6.93 6.99 2.95
C LEU A 165 -8.16 6.84 2.07
N TYR A 166 -8.44 5.63 1.58
CA TYR A 166 -9.65 5.33 0.82
C TYR A 166 -10.92 5.62 1.62
N ARG A 167 -10.95 5.19 2.90
CA ARG A 167 -12.06 5.54 3.81
C ARG A 167 -12.25 7.05 3.96
N PHE A 168 -11.16 7.79 4.04
CA PHE A 168 -11.20 9.24 4.18
C PHE A 168 -11.77 9.92 2.94
N ILE A 169 -11.25 9.60 1.74
CA ILE A 169 -11.67 10.27 0.49
C ILE A 169 -13.10 9.90 0.08
N THR A 170 -13.50 8.64 0.30
CA THR A 170 -14.84 8.16 -0.05
C THR A 170 -15.87 8.36 1.05
N ASN A 171 -15.44 8.75 2.26
CA ASN A 171 -16.25 8.77 3.47
C ASN A 171 -16.94 7.43 3.78
N ASN A 172 -16.33 6.31 3.34
CA ASN A 172 -16.82 4.94 3.58
C ASN A 172 -16.01 4.31 4.71
N ILE A 173 -16.42 4.55 5.96
CA ILE A 173 -15.74 4.07 7.16
C ILE A 173 -15.74 2.55 7.31
N ASP A 174 -16.69 1.86 6.68
CA ASP A 174 -16.85 0.41 6.74
C ASP A 174 -16.02 -0.31 5.65
N PHE A 175 -15.38 0.43 4.75
CA PHE A 175 -14.52 -0.16 3.72
C PHE A 175 -13.40 -0.98 4.36
N LYS A 176 -13.18 -2.16 3.80
CA LYS A 176 -12.04 -3.02 4.14
C LYS A 176 -11.39 -3.50 2.85
N GLU A 177 -10.09 -3.33 2.79
CA GLU A 177 -9.31 -3.93 1.71
C GLU A 177 -9.52 -5.45 1.68
N GLU A 178 -9.73 -5.97 0.51
CA GLU A 178 -9.90 -7.41 0.34
C GLU A 178 -8.56 -8.14 0.44
N HIS A 179 -7.46 -7.39 0.27
CA HIS A 179 -6.08 -7.88 0.18
C HIS A 179 -5.98 -8.95 -0.92
N THR A 180 -6.41 -8.55 -2.10
CA THR A 180 -6.19 -9.27 -3.34
C THR A 180 -5.75 -8.25 -4.37
N ALA A 181 -4.65 -8.53 -5.06
CA ALA A 181 -3.90 -7.54 -5.81
C ALA A 181 -4.74 -6.72 -6.80
N LEU A 182 -5.70 -7.30 -7.52
CA LEU A 182 -6.55 -6.52 -8.42
C LEU A 182 -7.55 -5.63 -7.66
N CYS A 183 -8.13 -6.09 -6.55
CA CYS A 183 -9.07 -5.27 -5.79
C CYS A 183 -8.35 -4.08 -5.16
N ASP A 184 -7.14 -4.30 -4.66
CA ASP A 184 -6.34 -3.25 -4.05
C ASP A 184 -5.88 -2.25 -5.13
N SER A 185 -5.45 -2.71 -6.31
CA SER A 185 -5.18 -1.82 -7.48
C SER A 185 -6.39 -0.97 -7.88
N ILE A 186 -7.62 -1.47 -7.74
CA ILE A 186 -8.84 -0.69 -8.05
C ILE A 186 -9.05 0.42 -7.02
N SER A 187 -8.96 0.12 -5.72
CA SER A 187 -9.11 1.15 -4.68
C SER A 187 -7.97 2.18 -4.73
N GLU A 188 -6.76 1.75 -5.04
CA GLU A 188 -5.62 2.64 -5.27
C GLU A 188 -5.80 3.56 -6.48
N THR A 189 -6.49 3.07 -7.53
CA THR A 189 -6.87 3.91 -8.68
C THR A 189 -7.78 5.05 -8.26
N GLU A 190 -8.77 4.79 -7.40
CA GLU A 190 -9.66 5.83 -6.89
C GLU A 190 -8.90 6.86 -6.07
N ILE A 191 -7.94 6.45 -5.23
CA ILE A 191 -7.07 7.35 -4.48
C ILE A 191 -6.26 8.25 -5.43
N LEU A 192 -5.67 7.67 -6.48
CA LEU A 192 -4.88 8.42 -7.46
C LEU A 192 -5.74 9.43 -8.22
N LEU A 193 -6.90 9.01 -8.74
CA LEU A 193 -7.80 9.87 -9.50
C LEU A 193 -8.36 11.00 -8.65
N ASP A 194 -8.76 10.72 -7.41
CA ASP A 194 -9.23 11.74 -6.48
C ASP A 194 -8.12 12.76 -6.18
N SER A 195 -6.90 12.29 -5.95
CA SER A 195 -5.73 13.16 -5.73
C SER A 195 -5.50 14.10 -6.93
N ILE A 196 -5.47 13.55 -8.13
CA ILE A 196 -5.25 14.33 -9.36
C ILE A 196 -6.41 15.31 -9.61
N SER A 197 -7.65 14.90 -9.38
CA SER A 197 -8.84 15.74 -9.58
C SER A 197 -8.84 16.97 -8.66
N GLN A 198 -8.20 16.87 -7.50
CA GLN A 198 -8.02 17.97 -6.56
C GLN A 198 -6.74 18.77 -6.82
N GLY A 199 -6.07 18.54 -7.96
CA GLY A 199 -4.89 19.27 -8.37
C GLY A 199 -3.59 18.88 -7.66
N ALA A 200 -3.51 17.63 -7.13
CA ALA A 200 -2.29 17.14 -6.52
C ALA A 200 -1.15 17.05 -7.55
N GLU A 201 0.00 17.61 -7.19
CA GLU A 201 1.26 17.39 -7.88
C GLU A 201 2.06 16.27 -7.17
N TYR A 202 2.87 15.55 -7.95
CA TYR A 202 3.71 14.49 -7.39
C TYR A 202 4.79 15.06 -6.46
N ASN A 203 4.70 14.70 -5.19
CA ASN A 203 5.68 15.11 -4.19
C ASN A 203 6.80 14.06 -4.06
N THR A 204 7.97 14.35 -4.62
CA THR A 204 9.14 13.47 -4.55
C THR A 204 9.69 13.26 -3.14
N ASN A 205 9.34 14.12 -2.19
CA ASN A 205 9.78 14.05 -0.79
C ASN A 205 8.79 13.31 0.12
N TYR A 206 7.74 12.69 -0.42
CA TYR A 206 6.72 11.98 0.36
C TYR A 206 7.28 10.88 1.28
N THR A 207 8.42 10.29 0.93
CA THR A 207 9.06 9.22 1.72
C THR A 207 9.55 9.69 3.09
N VAL A 208 9.80 10.99 3.26
CA VAL A 208 10.19 11.59 4.55
C VAL A 208 9.04 11.52 5.56
N LEU A 209 7.79 11.37 5.08
CA LEU A 209 6.57 11.41 5.87
C LEU A 209 5.93 10.02 6.04
N LYS A 210 6.72 8.95 5.99
CA LYS A 210 6.21 7.56 6.19
C LYS A 210 5.48 7.33 7.51
N SER A 211 5.65 8.23 8.48
CA SER A 211 4.84 8.24 9.70
C SER A 211 4.61 9.66 10.17
N ILE A 212 3.36 10.02 10.37
CA ILE A 212 2.98 11.32 10.91
C ILE A 212 2.73 11.12 12.40
N PRO A 213 3.62 11.68 13.26
CA PRO A 213 3.47 11.54 14.71
C PRO A 213 2.18 12.23 15.18
N ARG A 214 1.41 11.50 15.97
CA ARG A 214 0.24 12.08 16.62
C ARG A 214 0.66 12.94 17.79
N ARG A 215 0.10 14.15 17.90
CA ARG A 215 0.24 15.00 19.07
C ARG A 215 -0.71 14.51 20.17
N VAL A 216 -0.17 13.90 21.21
CA VAL A 216 -0.95 13.39 22.33
C VAL A 216 -0.88 14.29 23.54
N LYS A 217 -2.01 14.43 24.22
CA LYS A 217 -2.07 15.08 25.52
C LYS A 217 -1.38 14.20 26.56
N LYS A 218 -0.44 14.75 27.31
CA LYS A 218 0.32 14.06 28.35
C LYS A 218 0.17 14.82 29.64
N THR A 219 0.10 14.09 30.74
CA THR A 219 0.18 14.66 32.08
C THR A 219 1.61 14.56 32.58
N LEU A 220 2.22 15.70 32.86
CA LEU A 220 3.53 15.78 33.50
C LEU A 220 3.29 15.91 35.02
N THR A 221 3.70 14.90 35.77
CA THR A 221 3.55 14.84 37.19
C THR A 221 4.87 15.25 37.86
N VAL A 222 4.86 16.31 38.61
CA VAL A 222 6.01 16.74 39.41
C VAL A 222 5.85 16.19 40.84
N LYS A 223 6.90 15.53 41.33
CA LYS A 223 6.93 14.91 42.67
C LYS A 223 8.02 15.52 43.52
N ASP A 224 7.78 15.59 44.82
CA ASP A 224 8.81 15.96 45.81
C ASP A 224 9.81 14.80 46.02
N ALA A 225 10.79 15.03 46.91
CA ALA A 225 11.81 14.04 47.28
C ALA A 225 11.23 12.78 47.92
N GLU A 226 10.04 12.87 48.51
CA GLU A 226 9.31 11.77 49.16
C GLU A 226 8.34 11.05 48.20
N LYS A 227 8.38 11.45 46.89
CA LYS A 227 7.53 10.93 45.80
C LYS A 227 6.06 11.34 45.87
N ASN A 228 5.69 12.31 46.73
CA ASN A 228 4.33 12.87 46.70
C ASN A 228 4.15 13.75 45.46
N ILE A 229 2.96 13.70 44.85
CA ILE A 229 2.63 14.56 43.72
C ILE A 229 2.38 15.98 44.25
N ILE A 230 3.20 16.94 43.82
CA ILE A 230 3.06 18.36 44.18
C ILE A 230 2.45 19.20 43.05
N ALA A 231 2.50 18.74 41.80
CA ALA A 231 1.86 19.41 40.69
C ALA A 231 1.63 18.45 39.54
N GLU A 232 0.57 18.71 38.77
CA GLU A 232 0.29 18.05 37.52
C GLU A 232 0.03 19.10 36.43
N PHE A 233 0.67 18.93 35.28
CA PHE A 233 0.53 19.82 34.14
C PHE A 233 0.09 19.01 32.91
N GLU A 234 -0.91 19.51 32.24
CA GLU A 234 -1.24 18.99 30.92
C GLU A 234 -0.33 19.60 29.87
N CYS A 235 0.34 18.79 29.12
CA CYS A 235 1.15 19.19 27.98
C CYS A 235 0.86 18.34 26.75
N TYR A 236 1.17 18.87 25.57
CA TYR A 236 1.09 18.13 24.33
C TYR A 236 2.49 17.73 23.90
N GLY A 237 2.67 16.44 23.64
CA GLY A 237 3.89 15.89 23.07
C GLY A 237 3.59 14.99 21.90
N TYR A 238 4.59 14.76 21.06
CA TYR A 238 4.46 13.77 20.00
C TYR A 238 4.62 12.36 20.54
N THR A 239 3.99 11.37 19.87
CA THR A 239 4.28 9.97 20.11
C THR A 239 5.74 9.71 19.80
N VAL A 240 6.48 9.16 20.77
CA VAL A 240 7.90 8.87 20.64
C VAL A 240 8.05 7.42 20.17
N TYR A 241 8.79 7.19 19.11
CA TYR A 241 9.19 5.85 18.72
C TYR A 241 10.00 5.22 19.86
N LYS A 242 9.56 4.07 20.36
CA LYS A 242 10.46 3.17 21.08
C LYS A 242 11.36 2.51 20.04
N SER A 243 12.53 3.06 19.76
CA SER A 243 13.58 2.24 19.16
C SER A 243 13.93 1.16 20.19
N ARG A 244 14.15 -0.07 19.74
CA ARG A 244 14.50 -1.19 20.63
C ARG A 244 15.82 -0.98 21.38
N ASP A 245 16.60 0.01 20.99
CA ASP A 245 17.88 0.35 21.62
C ASP A 245 17.99 1.85 21.79
N ASN A 246 17.99 2.28 23.08
CA ASN A 246 18.28 3.62 23.60
C ASN A 246 17.17 4.68 23.50
N ILE A 247 16.58 4.94 24.65
CA ILE A 247 15.87 6.18 24.93
C ILE A 247 16.92 7.29 25.00
N GLN A 248 17.06 8.09 23.97
CA GLN A 248 17.66 9.43 24.09
C GLN A 248 16.52 10.44 24.12
N LEU A 249 16.29 10.99 25.32
CA LEU A 249 15.52 12.21 25.50
C LEU A 249 16.32 13.37 24.89
N LYS A 250 15.78 14.02 23.91
CA LYS A 250 16.15 15.39 23.54
C LYS A 250 14.97 16.31 23.74
#